data_9732a90c49d50c3dafc3d23c93d581cb
#
_entry.id   9732a90c49d50c3dafc3d23c93d581cb
#
_cell.length_a   1.000
_cell.length_b   1.000
_cell.length_c   1.000
_cell.angle_alpha   90.00
_cell.angle_beta   90.00
_cell.angle_gamma   90.00
#
_symmetry.space_group_name_H-M   'P 1'
#
loop_
_entity.id
_entity.type
_entity.pdbx_description
1 polymer ?
#
loop_
_entity_poly.entity_id
_entity_poly.type
_entity_poly.pdbx_seq_one_letter_code
_entity_poly.pdbx_strand_id
1 'polypeptide(L)'
;PLFADPLDISKGLSIDDLNKYLPALHKVADLKMTADKMRDGVFLGLGLNGLEKIPSNTIDLIIAAPPESPKHEPEGRGKIMTLKEYFEWNESWLKESFRVLKPTGALYLICGWRFSGMYHSILNNFFQVQTRISWRDLSLNKKPNQNTWLNQTSDIWYATKTNEFMFNQEVPSNKLENINLNELSEVHNSNLWSDIIDVKIGATVKIEGDKPEQLIERILGASSFKLNWVLDPFMGIGSVGSVAKRRGRRFIGFESNQDQLLLAMKTINEGK
;
A
#
# COMPACT_ATOMS: atom_id res chain seq x y z
N PRO A 1 30.69 -6.81 20.82
CA PRO A 1 31.11 -7.75 19.82
C PRO A 1 31.59 -6.96 18.61
N LEU A 2 32.83 -7.22 18.17
CA LEU A 2 33.51 -6.51 17.07
C LEU A 2 33.08 -7.00 15.69
N PHE A 3 32.07 -7.86 15.63
CA PHE A 3 31.46 -8.34 14.39
C PHE A 3 29.96 -8.23 14.57
N ALA A 4 29.40 -7.09 14.13
CA ALA A 4 28.01 -7.11 13.71
C ALA A 4 27.88 -8.22 12.67
N ASP A 5 26.79 -9.00 12.71
CA ASP A 5 26.46 -9.93 11.65
C ASP A 5 26.68 -9.23 10.31
N PRO A 6 27.36 -9.89 9.35
CA PRO A 6 27.52 -9.29 8.03
C PRO A 6 26.14 -8.86 7.57
N LEU A 7 26.01 -7.58 7.23
CA LEU A 7 24.76 -6.99 6.70
C LEU A 7 24.18 -7.98 5.71
N ASP A 8 22.97 -8.41 5.98
CA ASP A 8 22.29 -9.38 5.14
C ASP A 8 22.06 -8.74 3.77
N ILE A 9 23.03 -8.96 2.88
CA ILE A 9 23.06 -8.44 1.51
C ILE A 9 21.77 -8.87 0.76
N SER A 10 21.09 -9.94 1.23
CA SER A 10 19.80 -10.36 0.70
C SER A 10 18.70 -9.31 0.90
N LYS A 11 18.85 -8.37 1.81
CA LYS A 11 17.94 -7.25 2.05
C LYS A 11 18.12 -6.07 1.10
N GLY A 12 19.10 -6.09 0.20
CA GLY A 12 19.29 -5.07 -0.84
C GLY A 12 19.87 -3.74 -0.37
N LEU A 13 20.43 -3.66 0.86
CA LEU A 13 21.11 -2.47 1.41
C LEU A 13 22.62 -2.67 1.45
N SER A 14 23.35 -1.69 0.95
CA SER A 14 24.80 -1.60 1.09
C SER A 14 25.20 -0.78 2.32
N ILE A 15 26.51 -0.81 2.71
CA ILE A 15 27.03 0.06 3.76
C ILE A 15 26.84 1.54 3.41
N ASP A 16 27.01 1.90 2.14
CA ASP A 16 26.80 3.28 1.66
C ASP A 16 25.34 3.70 1.79
N ASP A 17 24.40 2.78 1.51
CA ASP A 17 22.97 3.03 1.73
C ASP A 17 22.68 3.30 3.20
N LEU A 18 23.26 2.52 4.11
CA LEU A 18 23.09 2.72 5.55
C LEU A 18 23.67 4.06 5.99
N ASN A 19 24.89 4.41 5.57
CA ASN A 19 25.52 5.69 5.87
C ASN A 19 24.68 6.88 5.36
N LYS A 20 23.99 6.71 4.23
CA LYS A 20 23.13 7.73 3.62
C LYS A 20 21.78 7.87 4.32
N TYR A 21 21.11 6.75 4.60
CA TYR A 21 19.71 6.77 5.01
C TYR A 21 19.49 6.76 6.52
N LEU A 22 20.38 6.14 7.33
CA LEU A 22 20.24 6.13 8.79
C LEU A 22 20.19 7.54 9.41
N PRO A 23 21.08 8.50 9.03
CA PRO A 23 21.00 9.86 9.57
C PRO A 23 19.75 10.64 9.13
N ALA A 24 19.16 10.25 8.01
CA ALA A 24 17.95 10.89 7.44
C ALA A 24 16.63 10.27 7.93
N LEU A 25 16.71 9.28 8.82
CA LEU A 25 15.56 8.58 9.36
C LEU A 25 14.73 9.51 10.27
N HIS A 26 13.44 9.61 10.01
CA HIS A 26 12.49 10.34 10.81
C HIS A 26 11.51 9.41 11.51
N LYS A 27 11.19 9.68 12.78
CA LYS A 27 10.24 8.87 13.55
C LYS A 27 8.87 9.51 13.59
N VAL A 28 7.84 8.69 13.63
CA VAL A 28 6.43 9.12 13.82
C VAL A 28 6.28 9.92 15.12
N ALA A 29 7.03 9.56 16.17
CA ALA A 29 6.98 10.26 17.46
C ALA A 29 7.33 11.75 17.36
N ASP A 30 8.24 12.10 16.44
CA ASP A 30 8.72 13.48 16.23
C ASP A 30 7.87 14.26 15.22
N LEU A 31 6.87 13.59 14.62
CA LEU A 31 6.06 14.15 13.55
C LEU A 31 5.04 15.15 14.10
N LYS A 32 5.08 16.35 13.56
CA LYS A 32 4.11 17.43 13.82
C LYS A 32 3.63 17.94 12.47
N MET A 33 2.37 17.69 12.14
CA MET A 33 1.73 18.17 10.91
C MET A 33 0.51 19.01 11.23
N THR A 34 0.35 20.07 10.45
CA THR A 34 -0.86 20.90 10.39
C THR A 34 -1.31 20.96 8.93
N ALA A 35 -2.54 21.35 8.66
CA ALA A 35 -3.09 21.35 7.31
C ALA A 35 -2.28 22.25 6.33
N ASP A 36 -1.70 23.33 6.84
CA ASP A 36 -0.84 24.26 6.12
C ASP A 36 0.63 23.80 6.06
N LYS A 37 1.05 22.87 6.93
CA LYS A 37 2.44 22.37 7.03
C LYS A 37 2.49 20.86 6.98
N MET A 38 1.95 20.30 5.91
CA MET A 38 2.07 18.87 5.62
C MET A 38 3.50 18.54 5.17
N ARG A 39 4.02 17.41 5.64
CA ARG A 39 5.39 16.95 5.33
C ARG A 39 5.36 15.71 4.46
N ASP A 40 5.92 15.84 3.27
CA ASP A 40 6.19 14.71 2.36
C ASP A 40 7.37 13.87 2.89
N GLY A 41 7.22 12.55 2.96
CA GLY A 41 8.28 11.65 3.40
C GLY A 41 7.80 10.32 3.96
N VAL A 42 8.78 9.57 4.48
CA VAL A 42 8.57 8.27 5.10
C VAL A 42 9.04 8.30 6.54
N PHE A 43 8.32 7.61 7.42
CA PHE A 43 8.49 7.76 8.86
C PHE A 43 8.48 6.40 9.58
N LEU A 44 9.46 6.19 10.47
CA LEU A 44 9.55 5.00 11.31
C LEU A 44 8.51 5.03 12.42
N GLY A 45 7.60 4.08 12.40
CA GLY A 45 6.59 3.88 13.43
C GLY A 45 5.35 3.17 12.91
N LEU A 46 4.43 2.90 13.82
CA LEU A 46 3.18 2.23 13.50
C LEU A 46 2.27 3.10 12.64
N GLY A 47 1.62 2.49 11.65
CA GLY A 47 0.70 3.19 10.75
C GLY A 47 -0.42 3.92 11.48
N LEU A 48 -1.03 3.31 12.49
CA LEU A 48 -2.08 3.94 13.31
C LEU A 48 -1.56 5.21 14.01
N ASN A 49 -0.40 5.13 14.67
CA ASN A 49 0.20 6.29 15.33
C ASN A 49 0.58 7.40 14.34
N GLY A 50 0.99 7.01 13.11
CA GLY A 50 1.26 7.93 12.03
C GLY A 50 0.00 8.64 11.54
N LEU A 51 -1.08 7.90 11.33
CA LEU A 51 -2.38 8.44 10.95
C LEU A 51 -2.88 9.50 11.95
N GLU A 52 -2.74 9.27 13.27
CA GLU A 52 -3.12 10.21 14.33
C GLU A 52 -2.38 11.56 14.24
N LYS A 53 -1.19 11.61 13.61
CA LYS A 53 -0.40 12.83 13.40
C LYS A 53 -0.83 13.62 12.17
N ILE A 54 -1.61 13.03 11.27
CA ILE A 54 -2.08 13.69 10.05
C ILE A 54 -3.36 14.48 10.36
N PRO A 55 -3.46 15.73 9.90
CA PRO A 55 -4.69 16.52 10.05
C PRO A 55 -5.86 15.91 9.28
N SER A 56 -7.08 16.14 9.77
CA SER A 56 -8.31 15.69 9.11
C SER A 56 -8.46 16.34 7.73
N ASN A 57 -9.04 15.59 6.78
CA ASN A 57 -9.39 16.10 5.44
C ASN A 57 -8.20 16.64 4.63
N THR A 58 -7.03 16.01 4.72
CA THR A 58 -5.82 16.45 4.01
C THR A 58 -5.32 15.48 2.95
N ILE A 59 -5.69 14.21 3.03
CA ILE A 59 -5.21 13.14 2.13
C ILE A 59 -6.20 12.94 0.98
N ASP A 60 -5.67 12.84 -0.24
CA ASP A 60 -6.49 12.63 -1.44
C ASP A 60 -6.70 11.13 -1.70
N LEU A 61 -5.67 10.30 -1.48
CA LEU A 61 -5.71 8.87 -1.77
C LEU A 61 -4.95 8.08 -0.72
N ILE A 62 -5.56 7.00 -0.22
CA ILE A 62 -4.91 6.00 0.61
C ILE A 62 -4.80 4.69 -0.18
N ILE A 63 -3.60 4.11 -0.23
CA ILE A 63 -3.36 2.75 -0.74
C ILE A 63 -2.79 1.96 0.42
N ALA A 64 -3.54 0.98 0.93
CA ALA A 64 -3.20 0.26 2.14
C ALA A 64 -3.16 -1.25 1.90
N ALA A 65 -2.08 -1.90 2.32
CA ALA A 65 -1.98 -3.35 2.36
C ALA A 65 -1.61 -3.78 3.80
N PRO A 66 -2.59 -3.86 4.71
CA PRO A 66 -2.34 -4.18 6.10
C PRO A 66 -1.83 -5.62 6.26
N PRO A 67 -1.15 -5.95 7.38
CA PRO A 67 -0.76 -7.31 7.71
C PRO A 67 -1.94 -8.29 7.61
N GLU A 68 -1.77 -9.38 6.86
CA GLU A 68 -2.88 -10.29 6.48
C GLU A 68 -3.32 -11.25 7.58
N SER A 69 -2.76 -11.13 8.77
CA SER A 69 -3.04 -12.15 9.81
C SER A 69 -2.82 -11.58 11.22
N PRO A 70 -3.63 -12.05 12.19
CA PRO A 70 -3.42 -11.74 13.62
C PRO A 70 -2.05 -12.17 14.16
N LYS A 71 -1.32 -13.01 13.43
CA LYS A 71 0.01 -13.51 13.82
C LYS A 71 1.12 -12.45 13.71
N HIS A 72 0.86 -11.35 13.05
CA HIS A 72 1.80 -10.25 12.90
C HIS A 72 1.31 -9.09 13.75
N GLU A 73 1.74 -9.06 15.01
CA GLU A 73 1.49 -7.89 15.85
C GLU A 73 2.21 -6.67 15.22
N PRO A 74 1.49 -5.58 14.93
CA PRO A 74 2.10 -4.39 14.33
C PRO A 74 3.21 -3.79 15.19
N GLU A 75 3.18 -4.06 16.50
CA GLU A 75 4.12 -3.48 17.46
C GLU A 75 5.40 -4.30 17.66
N GLY A 76 5.57 -5.44 16.98
CA GLY A 76 6.79 -6.24 17.06
C GLY A 76 7.06 -6.91 18.40
N ARG A 77 6.06 -6.97 19.30
CA ARG A 77 6.21 -7.55 20.65
C ARG A 77 6.11 -9.07 20.68
N GLY A 78 5.93 -9.72 19.52
CA GLY A 78 5.81 -11.18 19.42
C GLY A 78 4.50 -11.77 19.95
N LYS A 79 3.54 -10.93 20.32
CA LYS A 79 2.22 -11.37 20.78
C LYS A 79 1.30 -11.63 19.58
N ILE A 80 0.69 -12.81 19.56
CA ILE A 80 -0.35 -13.13 18.56
C ILE A 80 -1.65 -12.47 19.03
N MET A 81 -2.25 -11.62 18.18
CA MET A 81 -3.57 -11.06 18.42
C MET A 81 -4.64 -12.15 18.30
N THR A 82 -5.67 -12.09 19.12
CA THR A 82 -6.94 -12.79 18.88
C THR A 82 -7.64 -12.21 17.65
N LEU A 83 -8.58 -12.94 17.07
CA LEU A 83 -9.40 -12.42 15.95
C LEU A 83 -10.14 -11.14 16.34
N LYS A 84 -10.59 -11.03 17.60
CA LYS A 84 -11.26 -9.84 18.12
C LYS A 84 -10.31 -8.65 18.17
N GLU A 85 -9.11 -8.80 18.73
CA GLU A 85 -8.09 -7.76 18.78
C GLU A 85 -7.68 -7.32 17.36
N TYR A 86 -7.57 -8.28 16.44
CA TYR A 86 -7.26 -7.98 15.02
C TYR A 86 -8.39 -7.18 14.35
N PHE A 87 -9.65 -7.51 14.63
CA PHE A 87 -10.79 -6.73 14.13
C PHE A 87 -10.76 -5.30 14.70
N GLU A 88 -10.62 -5.13 16.01
CA GLU A 88 -10.59 -3.83 16.69
C GLU A 88 -9.42 -2.96 16.21
N TRP A 89 -8.26 -3.58 15.98
CA TRP A 89 -7.11 -2.89 15.40
C TRP A 89 -7.40 -2.41 13.96
N ASN A 90 -8.01 -3.27 13.13
CA ASN A 90 -8.37 -2.88 11.77
C ASN A 90 -9.42 -1.76 11.76
N GLU A 91 -10.40 -1.81 12.63
CA GLU A 91 -11.40 -0.75 12.78
C GLU A 91 -10.74 0.59 13.17
N SER A 92 -9.76 0.56 14.08
CA SER A 92 -9.08 1.76 14.56
C SER A 92 -8.32 2.50 13.45
N TRP A 93 -7.49 1.82 12.68
CA TRP A 93 -6.75 2.48 11.61
C TRP A 93 -7.65 2.87 10.42
N LEU A 94 -8.70 2.12 10.14
CA LEU A 94 -9.69 2.50 9.10
C LEU A 94 -10.49 3.74 9.50
N LYS A 95 -10.87 3.88 10.76
CA LYS A 95 -11.50 5.09 11.31
C LYS A 95 -10.60 6.31 11.16
N GLU A 96 -9.32 6.19 11.48
CA GLU A 96 -8.34 7.26 11.29
C GLU A 96 -8.10 7.56 9.80
N SER A 97 -8.06 6.52 8.94
CA SER A 97 -7.99 6.69 7.49
C SER A 97 -9.18 7.49 6.96
N PHE A 98 -10.38 7.21 7.42
CA PHE A 98 -11.58 7.98 7.09
C PHE A 98 -11.45 9.45 7.55
N ARG A 99 -10.93 9.68 8.76
CA ARG A 99 -10.74 11.03 9.30
C ARG A 99 -9.80 11.87 8.43
N VAL A 100 -8.65 11.31 8.04
CA VAL A 100 -7.62 12.05 7.30
C VAL A 100 -7.94 12.24 5.82
N LEU A 101 -8.77 11.38 5.22
CA LEU A 101 -9.22 11.54 3.84
C LEU A 101 -10.03 12.82 3.66
N LYS A 102 -9.80 13.52 2.54
CA LYS A 102 -10.66 14.60 2.05
C LYS A 102 -12.07 14.08 1.74
N PRO A 103 -13.12 14.91 1.72
CA PRO A 103 -14.45 14.48 1.27
C PRO A 103 -14.44 13.80 -0.10
N THR A 104 -13.60 14.26 -1.02
CA THR A 104 -13.42 13.70 -2.37
C THR A 104 -12.41 12.55 -2.44
N GLY A 105 -11.82 12.16 -1.30
CA GLY A 105 -10.73 11.20 -1.22
C GLY A 105 -11.19 9.74 -1.30
N ALA A 106 -10.26 8.88 -1.69
CA ALA A 106 -10.47 7.46 -1.91
C ALA A 106 -9.48 6.58 -1.12
N LEU A 107 -9.94 5.38 -0.77
CA LEU A 107 -9.16 4.32 -0.17
C LEU A 107 -9.18 3.08 -1.08
N TYR A 108 -8.00 2.53 -1.36
CA TYR A 108 -7.82 1.19 -1.92
C TYR A 108 -7.17 0.30 -0.86
N LEU A 109 -7.93 -0.69 -0.37
CA LEU A 109 -7.47 -1.65 0.63
C LEU A 109 -7.21 -2.99 -0.04
N ILE A 110 -5.96 -3.43 -0.06
CA ILE A 110 -5.52 -4.69 -0.66
C ILE A 110 -5.46 -5.75 0.43
N CYS A 111 -6.17 -6.86 0.26
CA CYS A 111 -6.21 -7.93 1.26
C CYS A 111 -6.38 -9.32 0.62
N GLY A 112 -5.99 -10.35 1.38
CA GLY A 112 -6.29 -11.73 1.03
C GLY A 112 -7.77 -12.08 1.27
N TRP A 113 -8.25 -13.09 0.58
CA TRP A 113 -9.66 -13.52 0.59
C TRP A 113 -10.20 -13.86 2.01
N ARG A 114 -9.33 -14.35 2.91
CA ARG A 114 -9.75 -14.82 4.25
C ARG A 114 -10.39 -13.74 5.10
N PHE A 115 -9.88 -12.52 5.01
CA PHE A 115 -10.34 -11.38 5.80
C PHE A 115 -11.13 -10.37 4.98
N SER A 116 -11.35 -10.64 3.70
CA SER A 116 -12.07 -9.75 2.79
C SER A 116 -13.47 -9.40 3.29
N GLY A 117 -14.22 -10.38 3.80
CA GLY A 117 -15.54 -10.14 4.40
C GLY A 117 -15.49 -9.29 5.67
N MET A 118 -14.45 -9.45 6.50
CA MET A 118 -14.22 -8.59 7.67
C MET A 118 -14.00 -7.14 7.25
N TYR A 119 -13.12 -6.92 6.27
CA TYR A 119 -12.86 -5.57 5.76
C TYR A 119 -14.11 -4.93 5.15
N HIS A 120 -14.90 -5.69 4.39
CA HIS A 120 -16.18 -5.19 3.88
C HIS A 120 -17.10 -4.70 5.01
N SER A 121 -17.22 -5.49 6.08
CA SER A 121 -18.04 -5.11 7.24
C SER A 121 -17.56 -3.82 7.90
N ILE A 122 -16.24 -3.68 8.13
CA ILE A 122 -15.68 -2.48 8.77
C ILE A 122 -15.81 -1.27 7.85
N LEU A 123 -15.52 -1.42 6.55
CA LEU A 123 -15.60 -0.33 5.58
C LEU A 123 -17.00 0.26 5.51
N ASN A 124 -18.05 -0.57 5.54
CA ASN A 124 -19.43 -0.10 5.50
C ASN A 124 -19.85 0.74 6.73
N ASN A 125 -19.08 0.69 7.84
CA ASN A 125 -19.35 1.54 9.00
C ASN A 125 -18.89 2.99 8.80
N PHE A 126 -17.93 3.23 7.91
CA PHE A 126 -17.29 4.54 7.76
C PHE A 126 -17.36 5.07 6.33
N PHE A 127 -17.15 4.22 5.33
CA PHE A 127 -16.94 4.59 3.93
C PHE A 127 -18.14 4.29 3.05
N GLN A 128 -18.20 4.92 1.89
CA GLN A 128 -19.02 4.48 0.77
C GLN A 128 -18.22 3.43 -0.03
N VAL A 129 -18.55 2.16 0.14
CA VAL A 129 -17.90 1.07 -0.61
C VAL A 129 -18.38 1.12 -2.06
N GLN A 130 -17.48 1.37 -2.99
CA GLN A 130 -17.82 1.50 -4.42
C GLN A 130 -17.81 0.15 -5.14
N THR A 131 -16.72 -0.62 -4.96
CA THR A 131 -16.61 -1.95 -5.55
C THR A 131 -15.53 -2.80 -4.88
N ARG A 132 -15.62 -4.12 -5.07
CA ARG A 132 -14.54 -5.07 -4.83
C ARG A 132 -13.88 -5.39 -6.17
N ILE A 133 -12.59 -5.18 -6.25
CA ILE A 133 -11.77 -5.55 -7.40
C ILE A 133 -11.10 -6.88 -7.08
N SER A 134 -11.26 -7.86 -7.97
CA SER A 134 -10.55 -9.13 -7.90
C SER A 134 -9.28 -9.03 -8.75
N TRP A 135 -8.13 -9.06 -8.09
CA TRP A 135 -6.82 -8.98 -8.74
C TRP A 135 -6.17 -10.36 -8.80
N ARG A 136 -5.70 -10.76 -10.00
CA ARG A 136 -4.88 -11.95 -10.18
C ARG A 136 -3.50 -11.72 -9.58
N ASP A 137 -3.28 -12.24 -8.38
CA ASP A 137 -2.05 -12.09 -7.61
C ASP A 137 -1.13 -13.30 -7.80
N LEU A 138 -0.18 -13.16 -8.71
CA LEU A 138 0.82 -14.21 -8.98
C LEU A 138 1.82 -14.41 -7.83
N SER A 139 1.83 -13.51 -6.85
CA SER A 139 2.67 -13.65 -5.65
C SER A 139 2.24 -14.82 -4.77
N LEU A 140 0.99 -15.24 -4.90
CA LEU A 140 0.38 -16.31 -4.11
C LEU A 140 0.68 -17.72 -4.66
N ASN A 141 1.50 -17.87 -5.71
CA ASN A 141 1.88 -19.16 -6.30
C ASN A 141 2.65 -20.05 -5.29
N LYS A 142 1.92 -20.55 -4.31
CA LYS A 142 2.38 -21.65 -3.43
C LYS A 142 1.92 -22.98 -4.04
N LYS A 143 2.68 -24.06 -3.79
CA LYS A 143 2.27 -25.40 -4.22
C LYS A 143 0.81 -25.63 -3.78
N PRO A 144 -0.07 -26.14 -4.68
CA PRO A 144 -1.45 -26.36 -4.32
C PRO A 144 -1.51 -27.35 -3.15
N ASN A 145 -2.31 -27.05 -2.15
CA ASN A 145 -2.70 -28.06 -1.18
C ASN A 145 -3.55 -29.09 -1.94
N GLN A 146 -3.23 -30.37 -1.83
CA GLN A 146 -3.85 -31.43 -2.65
C GLN A 146 -5.38 -31.50 -2.52
N ASN A 147 -5.97 -30.83 -1.51
CA ASN A 147 -7.38 -30.95 -1.15
C ASN A 147 -8.21 -29.68 -1.39
N THR A 148 -7.67 -28.64 -2.07
CA THR A 148 -8.41 -27.41 -2.36
C THR A 148 -7.89 -26.70 -3.59
N TRP A 149 -8.66 -25.72 -4.07
CA TRP A 149 -8.27 -24.87 -5.20
C TRP A 149 -7.05 -24.01 -4.84
N LEU A 150 -6.14 -23.83 -5.80
CA LEU A 150 -5.03 -22.90 -5.67
C LEU A 150 -5.56 -21.47 -5.61
N ASN A 151 -5.28 -20.76 -4.51
CA ASN A 151 -5.60 -19.34 -4.42
C ASN A 151 -4.62 -18.52 -5.27
N GLN A 152 -5.13 -17.79 -6.25
CA GLN A 152 -4.37 -16.89 -7.13
C GLN A 152 -4.98 -15.49 -7.18
N THR A 153 -5.83 -15.16 -6.23
CA THR A 153 -6.50 -13.86 -6.22
C THR A 153 -6.35 -13.16 -4.88
N SER A 154 -6.16 -11.86 -4.93
CA SER A 154 -6.32 -10.94 -3.81
C SER A 154 -7.48 -10.00 -4.10
N ASP A 155 -8.14 -9.54 -3.06
CA ASP A 155 -9.21 -8.56 -3.14
C ASP A 155 -8.66 -7.15 -2.92
N ILE A 156 -9.18 -6.19 -3.67
CA ILE A 156 -8.94 -4.76 -3.46
C ILE A 156 -10.29 -4.10 -3.24
N TRP A 157 -10.53 -3.59 -2.05
CA TRP A 157 -11.71 -2.82 -1.74
C TRP A 157 -11.48 -1.36 -2.13
N TYR A 158 -12.27 -0.88 -3.09
CA TYR A 158 -12.32 0.53 -3.46
C TYR A 158 -13.47 1.19 -2.70
N ALA A 159 -13.12 2.16 -1.87
CA ALA A 159 -14.06 2.88 -1.04
C ALA A 159 -13.74 4.39 -1.04
N THR A 160 -14.76 5.21 -0.87
CA THR A 160 -14.64 6.67 -0.89
C THR A 160 -15.20 7.27 0.40
N LYS A 161 -14.75 8.48 0.74
CA LYS A 161 -15.25 9.13 1.95
C LYS A 161 -16.71 9.57 1.82
N THR A 162 -17.07 10.09 0.65
CA THR A 162 -18.44 10.52 0.31
C THR A 162 -18.80 10.04 -1.08
N ASN A 163 -20.01 10.37 -1.55
CA ASN A 163 -20.43 10.11 -2.93
C ASN A 163 -19.87 11.14 -3.94
N GLU A 164 -19.24 12.21 -3.46
CA GLU A 164 -18.56 13.22 -4.28
C GLU A 164 -17.06 12.90 -4.34
N PHE A 165 -16.69 11.97 -5.20
CA PHE A 165 -15.29 11.52 -5.33
C PHE A 165 -14.76 11.70 -6.75
N MET A 166 -13.43 11.73 -6.84
CA MET A 166 -12.74 11.80 -8.12
C MET A 166 -12.45 10.39 -8.62
N PHE A 167 -12.90 10.10 -9.85
CA PHE A 167 -12.57 8.88 -10.56
C PHE A 167 -12.34 9.17 -12.04
N ASN A 168 -11.12 8.92 -12.51
CA ASN A 168 -10.76 9.05 -13.92
C ASN A 168 -10.92 7.69 -14.61
N GLN A 169 -11.85 7.61 -15.55
CA GLN A 169 -12.10 6.39 -16.34
C GLN A 169 -11.02 6.14 -17.41
N GLU A 170 -10.31 7.18 -17.86
CA GLU A 170 -9.24 7.08 -18.85
C GLU A 170 -7.92 6.69 -18.18
N VAL A 171 -7.83 5.50 -17.62
CA VAL A 171 -6.55 4.98 -17.13
C VAL A 171 -5.77 4.42 -18.31
N PRO A 172 -4.57 4.93 -18.64
CA PRO A 172 -3.77 4.41 -19.74
C PRO A 172 -3.45 2.93 -19.51
N SER A 173 -3.97 2.05 -20.34
CA SER A 173 -3.42 0.71 -20.46
C SER A 173 -2.08 0.80 -21.15
N ASN A 174 -1.09 0.02 -20.68
CA ASN A 174 0.11 -0.20 -21.46
C ASN A 174 -0.30 -0.77 -22.82
N LYS A 175 0.13 -0.11 -23.91
CA LYS A 175 -0.12 -0.51 -25.28
C LYS A 175 0.29 -1.97 -25.48
N LEU A 176 -0.69 -2.87 -25.45
CA LEU A 176 -0.57 -4.14 -26.13
C LEU A 176 -0.83 -3.82 -27.62
N GLU A 177 0.26 -3.59 -28.34
CA GLU A 177 0.24 -3.45 -29.79
C GLU A 177 -0.33 -4.74 -30.36
N ASN A 178 -1.54 -4.73 -30.90
CA ASN A 178 -2.24 -5.78 -31.65
C ASN A 178 -3.54 -6.35 -31.05
N ILE A 179 -4.25 -5.67 -30.15
CA ILE A 179 -5.59 -6.08 -29.74
C ILE A 179 -6.61 -5.07 -30.26
N ASN A 180 -7.76 -5.58 -30.72
CA ASN A 180 -8.84 -4.80 -31.28
C ASN A 180 -9.39 -3.78 -30.26
N LEU A 181 -9.26 -2.49 -30.53
CA LEU A 181 -9.54 -1.38 -29.59
C LEU A 181 -10.97 -1.37 -29.02
N ASN A 182 -11.93 -2.01 -29.70
CA ASN A 182 -13.32 -2.04 -29.26
C ASN A 182 -13.57 -3.07 -28.14
N GLU A 183 -12.77 -4.13 -28.03
CA GLU A 183 -12.84 -5.10 -26.94
C GLU A 183 -12.08 -4.65 -25.69
N LEU A 184 -11.12 -3.75 -25.85
CA LEU A 184 -10.27 -3.22 -24.76
C LEU A 184 -10.99 -2.20 -23.89
N SER A 185 -11.93 -1.41 -24.43
CA SER A 185 -12.64 -0.40 -23.66
C SER A 185 -13.52 -1.00 -22.56
N GLU A 186 -14.06 -2.19 -22.77
CA GLU A 186 -14.86 -2.91 -21.75
C GLU A 186 -14.00 -3.53 -20.65
N VAL A 187 -12.75 -3.93 -20.97
CA VAL A 187 -11.84 -4.56 -20.01
C VAL A 187 -11.21 -3.53 -19.05
N HIS A 188 -11.02 -2.30 -19.47
CA HIS A 188 -10.32 -1.27 -18.68
C HIS A 188 -11.09 -0.79 -17.45
N ASN A 189 -12.40 -0.79 -17.50
CA ASN A 189 -13.25 -0.39 -16.37
C ASN A 189 -13.78 -1.59 -15.56
N SER A 190 -13.29 -2.79 -15.87
CA SER A 190 -13.69 -3.99 -15.14
C SER A 190 -13.06 -4.01 -13.73
N ASN A 191 -13.82 -4.53 -12.77
CA ASN A 191 -13.32 -4.86 -11.44
C ASN A 191 -12.59 -6.23 -11.38
N LEU A 192 -12.33 -6.85 -12.52
CA LEU A 192 -11.49 -8.05 -12.66
C LEU A 192 -10.14 -7.65 -13.27
N TRP A 193 -9.10 -7.59 -12.45
CA TRP A 193 -7.74 -7.22 -12.85
C TRP A 193 -6.89 -8.49 -13.04
N SER A 194 -7.02 -9.13 -14.20
CA SER A 194 -6.25 -10.31 -14.57
C SER A 194 -5.04 -9.99 -15.45
N ASP A 195 -4.97 -8.79 -15.98
CA ASP A 195 -3.97 -8.27 -16.92
C ASP A 195 -2.74 -7.63 -16.26
N ILE A 196 -2.77 -7.43 -14.93
CA ILE A 196 -1.62 -6.94 -14.18
C ILE A 196 -0.63 -8.08 -13.99
N ILE A 197 0.46 -8.03 -14.75
CA ILE A 197 1.53 -9.02 -14.70
C ILE A 197 2.70 -8.41 -13.93
N ASP A 198 3.18 -9.09 -12.90
CA ASP A 198 4.43 -8.73 -12.21
C ASP A 198 5.61 -9.10 -13.13
N VAL A 199 6.12 -8.13 -13.87
CA VAL A 199 7.16 -8.32 -14.90
C VAL A 199 8.57 -8.39 -14.31
N LYS A 200 8.75 -8.50 -13.01
CA LYS A 200 10.06 -8.84 -12.43
C LYS A 200 10.43 -10.31 -12.68
N ILE A 201 10.28 -10.73 -13.96
CA ILE A 201 10.80 -11.99 -14.47
C ILE A 201 12.33 -11.89 -14.42
N GLY A 202 12.95 -12.55 -13.46
CA GLY A 202 14.40 -12.59 -13.30
C GLY A 202 14.93 -11.96 -11.99
N ALA A 203 14.14 -11.31 -11.19
CA ALA A 203 14.55 -10.92 -9.85
C ALA A 203 14.65 -12.17 -8.97
N THR A 204 15.86 -12.52 -8.57
CA THR A 204 16.18 -13.72 -7.77
C THR A 204 15.62 -13.67 -6.35
N VAL A 205 15.10 -12.53 -5.90
CA VAL A 205 14.55 -12.35 -4.56
C VAL A 205 13.22 -11.61 -4.67
N LYS A 206 12.12 -12.30 -4.35
CA LYS A 206 10.81 -11.70 -4.15
C LYS A 206 10.77 -11.12 -2.75
N ILE A 207 10.71 -9.80 -2.62
CA ILE A 207 10.61 -9.13 -1.33
C ILE A 207 9.14 -9.18 -0.90
N GLU A 208 8.87 -9.71 0.29
CA GLU A 208 7.53 -9.77 0.85
C GLU A 208 6.95 -8.34 0.99
N GLY A 209 5.72 -8.13 0.55
CA GLY A 209 5.05 -6.83 0.59
C GLY A 209 5.24 -5.95 -0.65
N ASP A 210 6.07 -6.36 -1.63
CA ASP A 210 6.20 -5.63 -2.90
C ASP A 210 4.88 -5.72 -3.70
N LYS A 211 4.43 -4.58 -4.24
CA LYS A 211 3.25 -4.48 -5.09
C LYS A 211 3.68 -4.19 -6.52
N PRO A 212 3.02 -4.82 -7.53
CA PRO A 212 3.32 -4.53 -8.92
C PRO A 212 3.16 -3.05 -9.24
N GLU A 213 4.12 -2.50 -9.95
CA GLU A 213 4.10 -1.10 -10.36
C GLU A 213 2.83 -0.76 -11.17
N GLN A 214 2.43 -1.64 -12.08
CA GLN A 214 1.21 -1.47 -12.89
C GLN A 214 -0.07 -1.37 -12.05
N LEU A 215 -0.15 -2.12 -10.95
CA LEU A 215 -1.28 -2.05 -10.02
C LEU A 215 -1.36 -0.66 -9.38
N ILE A 216 -0.23 -0.17 -8.88
CA ILE A 216 -0.15 1.14 -8.23
C ILE A 216 -0.43 2.25 -9.25
N GLU A 217 0.13 2.18 -10.46
CA GLU A 217 -0.11 3.15 -11.53
C GLU A 217 -1.59 3.24 -11.91
N ARG A 218 -2.29 2.08 -12.00
CA ARG A 218 -3.72 2.04 -12.29
C ARG A 218 -4.52 2.74 -11.20
N ILE A 219 -4.24 2.46 -9.93
CA ILE A 219 -4.90 3.12 -8.80
C ILE A 219 -4.62 4.63 -8.79
N LEU A 220 -3.35 5.03 -8.96
CA LEU A 220 -2.97 6.45 -8.99
C LEU A 220 -3.63 7.21 -10.15
N GLY A 221 -3.69 6.58 -11.33
CA GLY A 221 -4.32 7.16 -12.52
C GLY A 221 -5.82 7.36 -12.35
N ALA A 222 -6.50 6.38 -11.72
CA ALA A 222 -7.94 6.43 -11.50
C ALA A 222 -8.35 7.44 -10.42
N SER A 223 -7.58 7.58 -9.33
CA SER A 223 -8.06 8.27 -8.13
C SER A 223 -7.10 9.33 -7.58
N SER A 224 -6.20 9.88 -8.42
CA SER A 224 -5.34 10.99 -8.00
C SER A 224 -4.82 11.82 -9.16
N PHE A 225 -4.49 13.09 -8.91
CA PHE A 225 -3.77 13.99 -9.81
C PHE A 225 -2.34 14.28 -9.32
N LYS A 226 -1.53 14.94 -10.16
CA LYS A 226 -0.24 15.51 -9.74
C LYS A 226 -0.44 16.42 -8.53
N LEU A 227 0.52 16.40 -7.61
CA LEU A 227 0.55 17.13 -6.34
C LEU A 227 -0.47 16.67 -5.30
N ASN A 228 -1.36 15.72 -5.58
CA ASN A 228 -2.21 15.12 -4.57
C ASN A 228 -1.38 14.39 -3.51
N TRP A 229 -1.93 14.32 -2.29
CA TRP A 229 -1.37 13.58 -1.18
C TRP A 229 -1.78 12.11 -1.23
N VAL A 230 -0.81 11.24 -1.42
CA VAL A 230 -0.96 9.78 -1.34
C VAL A 230 -0.39 9.29 -0.03
N LEU A 231 -1.14 8.46 0.68
CA LEU A 231 -0.75 7.89 1.97
C LEU A 231 -0.73 6.37 1.88
N ASP A 232 0.33 5.78 2.42
CA ASP A 232 0.41 4.33 2.68
C ASP A 232 0.76 4.09 4.16
N PRO A 233 -0.21 3.66 4.97
CA PRO A 233 0.02 3.41 6.40
C PRO A 233 0.80 2.13 6.69
N PHE A 234 1.00 1.25 5.70
CA PHE A 234 1.71 -0.04 5.82
C PHE A 234 2.70 -0.20 4.67
N MET A 235 3.62 0.75 4.58
CA MET A 235 4.40 1.01 3.38
C MET A 235 5.35 -0.13 2.97
N GLY A 236 5.83 -0.94 3.92
CA GLY A 236 6.83 -1.98 3.64
C GLY A 236 8.07 -1.39 2.98
N ILE A 237 8.43 -1.92 1.82
CA ILE A 237 9.61 -1.52 1.04
C ILE A 237 9.39 -0.29 0.13
N GLY A 238 8.23 0.38 0.21
CA GLY A 238 7.99 1.67 -0.42
C GLY A 238 7.56 1.65 -1.88
N SER A 239 7.01 0.54 -2.39
CA SER A 239 6.56 0.43 -3.79
C SER A 239 5.55 1.52 -4.16
N VAL A 240 4.55 1.78 -3.30
CA VAL A 240 3.56 2.85 -3.51
C VAL A 240 4.24 4.22 -3.55
N GLY A 241 5.16 4.48 -2.62
CA GLY A 241 5.89 5.75 -2.54
C GLY A 241 6.75 6.03 -3.77
N SER A 242 7.47 5.01 -4.27
CA SER A 242 8.29 5.12 -5.46
C SER A 242 7.47 5.52 -6.68
N VAL A 243 6.35 4.82 -6.94
CA VAL A 243 5.48 5.13 -8.08
C VAL A 243 4.78 6.48 -7.91
N ALA A 244 4.28 6.80 -6.70
CA ALA A 244 3.63 8.07 -6.42
C ALA A 244 4.56 9.26 -6.68
N LYS A 245 5.81 9.19 -6.21
CA LYS A 245 6.82 10.25 -6.42
C LYS A 245 7.18 10.40 -7.90
N ARG A 246 7.46 9.31 -8.60
CA ARG A 246 7.76 9.32 -10.04
C ARG A 246 6.62 9.91 -10.87
N ARG A 247 5.38 9.68 -10.45
CA ARG A 247 4.17 10.22 -11.08
C ARG A 247 3.78 11.62 -10.59
N GLY A 248 4.64 12.29 -9.81
CA GLY A 248 4.48 13.68 -9.37
C GLY A 248 3.45 13.89 -8.24
N ARG A 249 3.15 12.86 -7.46
CA ARG A 249 2.34 12.95 -6.24
C ARG A 249 3.22 13.26 -5.03
N ARG A 250 2.63 13.86 -3.99
CA ARG A 250 3.22 13.94 -2.66
C ARG A 250 2.92 12.63 -1.93
N PHE A 251 3.85 12.16 -1.13
CA PHE A 251 3.73 10.85 -0.49
C PHE A 251 4.03 10.91 0.99
N ILE A 252 3.20 10.25 1.78
CA ILE A 252 3.44 9.96 3.19
C ILE A 252 3.37 8.46 3.37
N GLY A 253 4.39 7.87 4.01
CA GLY A 253 4.42 6.44 4.32
C GLY A 253 4.87 6.16 5.73
N PHE A 254 4.29 5.12 6.35
CA PHE A 254 4.67 4.64 7.67
C PHE A 254 5.15 3.19 7.60
N GLU A 255 6.23 2.89 8.30
CA GLU A 255 6.77 1.55 8.43
C GLU A 255 7.34 1.34 9.83
N SER A 256 6.96 0.24 10.48
CA SER A 256 7.38 -0.07 11.85
C SER A 256 8.74 -0.77 11.92
N ASN A 257 9.13 -1.45 10.84
CA ASN A 257 10.41 -2.15 10.74
C ASN A 257 11.47 -1.20 10.14
N GLN A 258 12.55 -0.95 10.88
CA GLN A 258 13.61 -0.03 10.46
C GLN A 258 14.31 -0.48 9.17
N ASP A 259 14.56 -1.77 9.00
CA ASP A 259 15.28 -2.29 7.82
C ASP A 259 14.40 -2.14 6.55
N GLN A 260 13.11 -2.40 6.68
CA GLN A 260 12.15 -2.17 5.58
C GLN A 260 12.04 -0.68 5.26
N LEU A 261 12.02 0.19 6.26
CA LEU A 261 12.01 1.64 6.04
C LEU A 261 13.26 2.12 5.29
N LEU A 262 14.45 1.66 5.67
CA LEU A 262 15.70 2.02 4.98
C LEU A 262 15.67 1.55 3.51
N LEU A 263 15.17 0.34 3.27
CA LEU A 263 14.98 -0.18 1.92
C LEU A 263 13.95 0.66 1.14
N ALA A 264 12.86 1.08 1.78
CA ALA A 264 11.88 1.96 1.18
C ALA A 264 12.47 3.33 0.81
N MET A 265 13.32 3.91 1.67
CA MET A 265 14.02 5.17 1.37
C MET A 265 14.88 5.03 0.11
N LYS A 266 15.59 3.89 -0.03
CA LYS A 266 16.37 3.56 -1.23
C LYS A 266 15.46 3.42 -2.45
N THR A 267 14.44 2.58 -2.38
CA THR A 267 13.48 2.32 -3.48
C THR A 267 12.84 3.60 -4.00
N ILE A 268 12.39 4.48 -3.10
CA ILE A 268 11.77 5.76 -3.46
C ILE A 268 12.78 6.73 -4.07
N ASN A 269 14.02 6.73 -3.59
CA ASN A 269 15.05 7.62 -4.11
C ASN A 269 15.58 7.19 -5.48
N GLU A 270 15.69 5.89 -5.74
CA GLU A 270 16.12 5.33 -7.02
C GLU A 270 15.01 5.37 -8.09
N GLY A 271 13.75 5.37 -7.68
CA GLY A 271 12.59 5.49 -8.56
C GLY A 271 12.28 6.91 -9.05
N LYS A 272 13.14 7.89 -8.72
CA LYS A 272 12.98 9.30 -9.16
C LYS A 272 13.58 9.48 -10.57
#